data_57037448c134d7363e92a792e8976f3b
#
_entry.id   57037448c134d7363e92a792e8976f3b
#
_cell.length_a   1.000
_cell.length_b   1.000
_cell.length_c   1.000
_cell.angle_alpha   90.00
_cell.angle_beta   90.00
_cell.angle_gamma   90.00
#
_symmetry.space_group_name_H-M   'P 1'
#
loop_
_entity.id
_entity.type
_entity.pdbx_description
1 polymer ?
#
loop_
_entity_poly.entity_id
_entity_poly.type
_entity_poly.pdbx_seq_one_letter_code
_entity_poly.pdbx_strand_id
1 'polypeptide(L)'
;ECIKSADLILPISKSILKKKKKKKKNIPYRYNPFTAVIQVLSIMDSHYKSLYMLGSHQKTLQTAERNVRKTFPNLKIVGRYVGYYPKTIENDIVNSIFKAQPSLVLLGDGVKEKNCWAYRRRNSFSSSIFLYYKDVFGIFADRVNRVSDKTFEKGREFFTELAHNPFKIFLIFPYLWYILVLVWYRLFKRQ
;
A
#
# COMPACT_ATOMS: atom_id res chain seq x y z
N GLU A 1 -14.08 -11.09 2.72
CA GLU A 1 -14.89 -10.05 3.40
C GLU A 1 -14.16 -8.71 3.48
N CYS A 2 -12.95 -8.61 4.04
CA CYS A 2 -12.17 -7.37 4.18
C CYS A 2 -12.05 -6.55 2.88
N ILE A 3 -11.72 -7.18 1.75
CA ILE A 3 -11.61 -6.47 0.46
C ILE A 3 -12.97 -6.00 -0.07
N LYS A 4 -14.04 -6.77 0.21
CA LYS A 4 -15.40 -6.39 -0.23
C LYS A 4 -15.96 -5.20 0.54
N SER A 5 -15.49 -4.98 1.75
CA SER A 5 -15.91 -3.88 2.63
C SER A 5 -15.03 -2.62 2.51
N ALA A 6 -14.04 -2.63 1.63
CA ALA A 6 -13.21 -1.45 1.38
C ALA A 6 -13.98 -0.44 0.51
N ASP A 7 -14.00 0.82 0.93
CA ASP A 7 -14.67 1.90 0.20
C ASP A 7 -14.00 2.19 -1.14
N LEU A 8 -12.66 1.99 -1.20
CA LEU A 8 -11.90 2.19 -2.43
C LEU A 8 -10.82 1.11 -2.59
N ILE A 9 -10.81 0.46 -3.76
CA ILE A 9 -9.78 -0.49 -4.16
C ILE A 9 -9.12 0.01 -5.44
N LEU A 10 -7.84 0.36 -5.35
CA LEU A 10 -7.07 0.81 -6.51
C LEU A 10 -6.45 -0.38 -7.25
N PRO A 11 -6.74 -0.56 -8.55
CA PRO A 11 -6.17 -1.65 -9.33
C PRO A 11 -4.71 -1.38 -9.66
N ILE A 12 -3.81 -2.19 -9.10
CA ILE A 12 -2.36 -2.10 -9.30
C ILE A 12 -1.88 -3.13 -10.33
N SER A 13 -2.41 -4.37 -10.26
CA SER A 13 -1.89 -5.49 -11.02
C SER A 13 -2.30 -5.48 -12.50
N LYS A 14 -1.32 -5.67 -13.38
CA LYS A 14 -1.51 -5.81 -14.82
C LYS A 14 -2.24 -7.12 -15.21
N SER A 15 -2.10 -8.17 -14.41
CA SER A 15 -2.71 -9.48 -14.67
C SER A 15 -4.24 -9.44 -14.61
N ILE A 16 -4.80 -8.65 -13.72
CA ILE A 16 -6.26 -8.46 -13.58
C ILE A 16 -6.83 -7.77 -14.83
N LEU A 17 -6.06 -6.86 -15.45
CA LEU A 17 -6.49 -6.07 -16.60
C LEU A 17 -6.42 -6.85 -17.91
N LYS A 18 -5.46 -7.78 -18.06
CA LYS A 18 -5.34 -8.62 -19.27
C LYS A 18 -6.58 -9.45 -19.56
N LYS A 19 -7.30 -9.91 -18.53
CA LYS A 19 -8.54 -10.69 -18.68
C LYS A 19 -9.69 -9.88 -19.30
N LYS A 20 -9.74 -8.56 -19.09
CA LYS A 20 -10.80 -7.67 -19.59
C LYS A 20 -10.55 -7.15 -21.02
N LYS A 21 -9.28 -7.08 -21.48
CA LYS A 21 -8.96 -6.66 -22.86
C LYS A 21 -9.67 -7.47 -23.94
N LYS A 22 -9.92 -8.77 -23.70
CA LYS A 22 -10.65 -9.64 -24.67
C LYS A 22 -12.14 -9.36 -24.79
N LYS A 23 -12.77 -8.62 -23.85
CA LYS A 23 -14.22 -8.37 -23.86
C LYS A 23 -14.63 -6.91 -24.17
N LYS A 24 -13.73 -6.07 -24.70
CA LYS A 24 -13.99 -4.65 -25.07
C LYS A 24 -14.80 -3.81 -24.05
N LYS A 25 -14.96 -4.25 -22.80
CA LYS A 25 -15.59 -3.48 -21.71
C LYS A 25 -14.54 -2.66 -20.98
N ASN A 26 -14.89 -1.47 -20.55
CA ASN A 26 -14.07 -0.48 -19.85
C ASN A 26 -12.98 -1.09 -18.99
N ILE A 27 -11.72 -0.92 -19.43
CA ILE A 27 -10.56 -1.42 -18.71
C ILE A 27 -10.29 -0.43 -17.59
N PRO A 28 -10.34 -0.84 -16.31
CA PRO A 28 -10.03 0.07 -15.22
C PRO A 28 -8.59 0.58 -15.37
N TYR A 29 -8.41 1.87 -15.14
CA TYR A 29 -7.09 2.50 -15.15
C TYR A 29 -6.22 1.90 -14.04
N ARG A 30 -4.92 1.71 -14.31
CA ARG A 30 -3.95 1.30 -13.30
C ARG A 30 -3.43 2.52 -12.56
N TYR A 31 -3.46 2.47 -11.26
CA TYR A 31 -2.90 3.53 -10.43
C TYR A 31 -1.54 3.11 -9.87
N ASN A 32 -0.53 3.96 -10.04
CA ASN A 32 0.72 3.83 -9.30
C ASN A 32 0.42 4.10 -7.82
N PRO A 33 0.61 3.11 -6.93
CA PRO A 33 0.15 3.24 -5.54
C PRO A 33 0.85 4.38 -4.80
N PHE A 34 2.14 4.60 -5.06
CA PHE A 34 2.86 5.70 -4.40
C PHE A 34 2.42 7.07 -4.91
N THR A 35 2.18 7.21 -6.22
CA THR A 35 1.63 8.46 -6.80
C THR A 35 0.25 8.77 -6.22
N ALA A 36 -0.60 7.76 -6.02
CA ALA A 36 -1.90 7.94 -5.37
C ALA A 36 -1.74 8.43 -3.91
N VAL A 37 -0.79 7.86 -3.15
CA VAL A 37 -0.48 8.34 -1.79
C VAL A 37 -0.03 9.80 -1.80
N ILE A 38 0.89 10.18 -2.69
CA ILE A 38 1.36 11.57 -2.81
C ILE A 38 0.20 12.53 -3.11
N GLN A 39 -0.71 12.16 -4.02
CA GLN A 39 -1.88 12.98 -4.33
C GLN A 39 -2.80 13.16 -3.12
N VAL A 40 -3.07 12.09 -2.37
CA VAL A 40 -3.87 12.16 -1.14
C VAL A 40 -3.19 13.08 -0.11
N LEU A 41 -1.89 12.90 0.14
CA LEU A 41 -1.15 13.74 1.09
C LEU A 41 -1.07 15.20 0.65
N SER A 42 -0.95 15.48 -0.65
CA SER A 42 -0.97 16.84 -1.18
C SER A 42 -2.32 17.54 -0.94
N ILE A 43 -3.43 16.83 -1.16
CA ILE A 43 -4.78 17.36 -0.84
C ILE A 43 -4.91 17.59 0.67
N MET A 44 -4.42 16.67 1.48
CA MET A 44 -4.46 16.81 2.94
C MET A 44 -3.61 17.99 3.44
N ASP A 45 -2.44 18.20 2.83
CA ASP A 45 -1.57 19.33 3.12
C ASP A 45 -2.27 20.66 2.84
N SER A 46 -2.90 20.80 1.65
CA SER A 46 -3.63 22.02 1.26
C SER A 46 -4.84 22.32 2.18
N HIS A 47 -5.35 21.31 2.88
CA HIS A 47 -6.48 21.43 3.81
C HIS A 47 -6.09 21.33 5.28
N TYR A 48 -4.81 21.41 5.62
CA TYR A 48 -4.31 21.37 7.02
C TYR A 48 -4.79 20.16 7.81
N LYS A 49 -4.92 18.99 7.13
CA LYS A 49 -5.42 17.76 7.74
C LYS A 49 -4.36 17.06 8.56
N SER A 50 -4.79 16.08 9.36
CA SER A 50 -3.91 15.33 10.28
C SER A 50 -3.62 13.93 9.79
N LEU A 51 -2.36 13.48 9.98
CA LEU A 51 -1.84 12.18 9.58
C LEU A 51 -1.32 11.42 10.80
N TYR A 52 -1.66 10.15 10.89
CA TYR A 52 -1.01 9.17 11.77
C TYR A 52 -0.25 8.14 10.94
N MET A 53 0.98 7.81 11.32
CA MET A 53 1.86 6.90 10.59
C MET A 53 2.04 5.61 11.39
N LEU A 54 1.57 4.46 10.85
CA LEU A 54 1.71 3.15 11.51
C LEU A 54 2.39 2.16 10.57
N GLY A 55 3.58 1.74 10.91
CA GLY A 55 4.31 0.76 10.10
C GLY A 55 5.82 0.93 10.16
N SER A 56 6.51 0.02 9.47
CA SER A 56 7.96 -0.01 9.30
C SER A 56 8.76 -0.13 10.61
N HIS A 57 10.09 -0.10 10.47
CA HIS A 57 11.02 -0.05 11.58
C HIS A 57 11.27 1.37 12.05
N GLN A 58 11.66 1.55 13.31
CA GLN A 58 11.85 2.85 13.98
C GLN A 58 12.67 3.84 13.14
N LYS A 59 13.87 3.44 12.69
CA LYS A 59 14.77 4.32 11.92
C LYS A 59 14.15 4.75 10.58
N THR A 60 13.48 3.81 9.87
CA THR A 60 12.80 4.09 8.61
C THR A 60 11.63 5.05 8.81
N LEU A 61 10.81 4.79 9.82
CA LEU A 61 9.66 5.61 10.14
C LEU A 61 10.05 7.04 10.54
N GLN A 62 11.13 7.21 11.32
CA GLN A 62 11.66 8.53 11.67
C GLN A 62 12.14 9.31 10.44
N THR A 63 12.87 8.64 9.55
CA THR A 63 13.34 9.27 8.31
C THR A 63 12.17 9.62 7.39
N ALA A 64 11.20 8.71 7.25
CA ALA A 64 9.99 8.94 6.47
C ALA A 64 9.18 10.14 7.02
N GLU A 65 9.01 10.24 8.35
CA GLU A 65 8.33 11.37 8.96
C GLU A 65 9.03 12.70 8.64
N ARG A 66 10.36 12.74 8.79
CA ARG A 66 11.14 13.93 8.48
C ARG A 66 10.96 14.36 7.01
N ASN A 67 10.99 13.42 6.09
CA ASN A 67 10.83 13.69 4.66
C ASN A 67 9.39 14.10 4.32
N VAL A 68 8.38 13.48 4.96
CA VAL A 68 6.98 13.88 4.81
C VAL A 68 6.76 15.31 5.33
N ARG A 69 7.28 15.67 6.51
CA ARG A 69 7.20 17.04 7.02
C ARG A 69 7.88 18.07 6.11
N LYS A 70 8.99 17.68 5.48
CA LYS A 70 9.70 18.54 4.53
C LYS A 70 8.91 18.75 3.24
N THR A 71 8.23 17.71 2.77
CA THR A 71 7.48 17.74 1.49
C THR A 71 6.08 18.35 1.66
N PHE A 72 5.45 18.14 2.82
CA PHE A 72 4.09 18.56 3.14
C PHE A 72 4.10 19.35 4.45
N PRO A 73 4.47 20.63 4.42
CA PRO A 73 4.71 21.42 5.63
C PRO A 73 3.43 21.74 6.43
N ASN A 74 2.27 21.77 5.79
CA ASN A 74 0.99 22.07 6.43
C ASN A 74 0.29 20.81 6.99
N LEU A 75 0.80 19.61 6.62
CA LEU A 75 0.24 18.35 7.08
C LEU A 75 0.62 18.09 8.56
N LYS A 76 -0.38 17.98 9.43
CA LYS A 76 -0.17 17.79 10.86
C LYS A 76 0.06 16.30 11.16
N ILE A 77 1.31 15.88 11.39
CA ILE A 77 1.59 14.52 11.88
C ILE A 77 1.30 14.49 13.39
N VAL A 78 0.19 13.85 13.75
CA VAL A 78 -0.33 13.79 15.12
C VAL A 78 0.16 12.56 15.90
N GLY A 79 0.78 11.61 15.23
CA GLY A 79 1.39 10.47 15.88
C GLY A 79 2.04 9.51 14.89
N ARG A 80 2.88 8.64 15.45
CA ARG A 80 3.49 7.52 14.72
C ARG A 80 3.76 6.34 15.62
N TYR A 81 3.70 5.14 15.06
CA TYR A 81 4.12 3.93 15.75
C TYR A 81 4.75 2.92 14.78
N VAL A 82 5.69 2.10 15.28
CA VAL A 82 6.37 1.06 14.47
C VAL A 82 5.39 -0.04 14.06
N GLY A 83 5.66 -0.72 12.95
CA GLY A 83 4.81 -1.80 12.46
C GLY A 83 5.08 -3.15 13.13
N TYR A 84 6.34 -3.40 13.48
CA TYR A 84 6.78 -4.67 14.07
C TYR A 84 6.65 -4.64 15.59
N TYR A 85 5.42 -4.62 16.09
CA TYR A 85 5.10 -4.56 17.50
C TYR A 85 4.57 -5.90 18.04
N PRO A 86 4.76 -6.20 19.34
CA PRO A 86 4.14 -7.35 19.98
C PRO A 86 2.63 -7.16 20.11
N LYS A 87 1.87 -8.26 20.10
CA LYS A 87 0.39 -8.21 20.15
C LYS A 87 -0.13 -7.56 21.44
N THR A 88 0.64 -7.62 22.52
CA THR A 88 0.27 -7.09 23.84
C THR A 88 0.02 -5.58 23.84
N ILE A 89 0.75 -4.81 23.02
CA ILE A 89 0.62 -3.35 22.96
C ILE A 89 -0.34 -2.87 21.86
N GLU A 90 -1.01 -3.78 21.18
CA GLU A 90 -1.89 -3.43 20.07
C GLU A 90 -3.06 -2.53 20.50
N ASN A 91 -3.63 -2.81 21.68
CA ASN A 91 -4.70 -1.98 22.24
C ASN A 91 -4.24 -0.55 22.56
N ASP A 92 -2.98 -0.40 22.98
CA ASP A 92 -2.41 0.93 23.25
C ASP A 92 -2.25 1.73 21.95
N ILE A 93 -1.85 1.07 20.86
CA ILE A 93 -1.77 1.68 19.54
C ILE A 93 -3.16 2.11 19.05
N VAL A 94 -4.17 1.24 19.17
CA VAL A 94 -5.56 1.55 18.82
C VAL A 94 -6.06 2.75 19.63
N ASN A 95 -5.84 2.75 20.94
CA ASN A 95 -6.20 3.84 21.83
C ASN A 95 -5.47 5.16 21.49
N SER A 96 -4.19 5.07 21.12
CA SER A 96 -3.40 6.21 20.66
C SER A 96 -3.99 6.85 19.40
N ILE A 97 -4.35 6.03 18.41
CA ILE A 97 -4.99 6.50 17.17
C ILE A 97 -6.37 7.09 17.48
N PHE A 98 -7.16 6.40 18.32
CA PHE A 98 -8.48 6.88 18.73
C PHE A 98 -8.42 8.25 19.40
N LYS A 99 -7.48 8.45 20.34
CA LYS A 99 -7.28 9.73 21.02
C LYS A 99 -6.78 10.85 20.10
N ALA A 100 -5.92 10.49 19.14
CA ALA A 100 -5.35 11.45 18.19
C ALA A 100 -6.35 11.91 17.11
N GLN A 101 -7.41 11.12 16.84
CA GLN A 101 -8.44 11.38 15.83
C GLN A 101 -7.87 11.88 14.50
N PRO A 102 -6.90 11.17 13.87
CA PRO A 102 -6.31 11.62 12.64
C PRO A 102 -7.32 11.58 11.49
N SER A 103 -7.18 12.50 10.53
CA SER A 103 -7.96 12.46 9.30
C SER A 103 -7.59 11.24 8.43
N LEU A 104 -6.28 10.88 8.43
CA LEU A 104 -5.76 9.71 7.74
C LEU A 104 -4.83 8.91 8.64
N VAL A 105 -4.99 7.59 8.65
CA VAL A 105 -4.02 6.63 9.17
C VAL A 105 -3.35 5.94 7.99
N LEU A 106 -2.07 6.20 7.80
CA LEU A 106 -1.26 5.57 6.76
C LEU A 106 -0.61 4.31 7.32
N LEU A 107 -0.95 3.15 6.75
CA LEU A 107 -0.48 1.84 7.16
C LEU A 107 0.61 1.35 6.21
N GLY A 108 1.76 0.98 6.76
CA GLY A 108 2.91 0.45 6.01
C GLY A 108 3.22 -1.02 6.30
N ASP A 109 4.45 -1.41 6.01
CA ASP A 109 4.99 -2.73 6.31
C ASP A 109 5.06 -3.01 7.82
N GLY A 110 5.16 -4.30 8.17
CA GLY A 110 5.25 -4.76 9.56
C GLY A 110 3.95 -4.76 10.34
N VAL A 111 2.89 -4.11 9.85
CA VAL A 111 1.57 -4.18 10.48
C VAL A 111 0.99 -5.57 10.25
N LYS A 112 0.74 -6.30 11.35
CA LYS A 112 0.06 -7.60 11.30
C LYS A 112 -1.30 -7.41 10.65
N GLU A 113 -1.77 -8.43 9.91
CA GLU A 113 -3.06 -8.38 9.21
C GLU A 113 -3.09 -7.41 8.01
N LYS A 114 -2.05 -6.61 7.78
CA LYS A 114 -1.88 -5.74 6.59
C LYS A 114 -3.11 -4.85 6.34
N ASN A 115 -3.72 -4.96 5.15
CA ASN A 115 -4.93 -4.24 4.75
C ASN A 115 -6.18 -4.58 5.59
N CYS A 116 -6.21 -5.72 6.27
CA CYS A 116 -7.35 -6.10 7.12
C CYS A 116 -7.27 -5.51 8.54
N TRP A 117 -6.17 -4.87 8.91
CA TRP A 117 -5.98 -4.31 10.25
C TRP A 117 -7.07 -3.28 10.61
N ALA A 118 -7.32 -2.34 9.74
CA ALA A 118 -8.35 -1.32 9.91
C ALA A 118 -9.76 -1.91 9.91
N TYR A 119 -10.05 -2.85 8.99
CA TYR A 119 -11.34 -3.51 8.89
C TYR A 119 -11.75 -4.22 10.18
N ARG A 120 -10.83 -4.94 10.82
CA ARG A 120 -11.11 -5.66 12.06
C ARG A 120 -11.36 -4.73 13.25
N ARG A 121 -10.87 -3.48 13.18
CA ARG A 121 -10.97 -2.47 14.25
C ARG A 121 -11.86 -1.30 13.89
N ARG A 122 -12.66 -1.43 12.82
CA ARG A 122 -13.51 -0.34 12.32
C ARG A 122 -14.46 0.23 13.38
N ASN A 123 -14.93 -0.60 14.30
CA ASN A 123 -15.81 -0.17 15.38
C ASN A 123 -15.11 0.72 16.43
N SER A 124 -13.77 0.74 16.43
CA SER A 124 -12.98 1.58 17.32
C SER A 124 -12.69 2.98 16.76
N PHE A 125 -13.06 3.22 15.50
CA PHE A 125 -12.74 4.48 14.80
C PHE A 125 -14.00 5.06 14.15
N SER A 126 -14.26 6.34 14.38
CA SER A 126 -15.50 6.99 13.89
C SER A 126 -15.29 7.87 12.66
N SER A 127 -14.10 8.41 12.43
CA SER A 127 -13.90 9.46 11.41
C SER A 127 -12.58 9.39 10.65
N SER A 128 -11.74 8.40 10.90
CA SER A 128 -10.43 8.28 10.23
C SER A 128 -10.50 7.46 8.96
N ILE A 129 -9.85 7.93 7.89
CA ILE A 129 -9.60 7.16 6.68
C ILE A 129 -8.36 6.29 6.91
N PHE A 130 -8.39 5.04 6.46
CA PHE A 130 -7.25 4.13 6.53
C PHE A 130 -6.76 3.81 5.13
N LEU A 131 -5.47 4.06 4.87
CA LEU A 131 -4.83 3.76 3.60
C LEU A 131 -3.65 2.81 3.83
N TYR A 132 -3.70 1.62 3.24
CA TYR A 132 -2.61 0.65 3.32
C TYR A 132 -1.78 0.63 2.03
N TYR A 133 -0.50 0.88 2.17
CA TYR A 133 0.49 0.62 1.12
C TYR A 133 1.80 0.15 1.75
N LYS A 134 2.17 -1.12 1.49
CA LYS A 134 3.29 -1.80 2.14
C LYS A 134 4.59 -0.99 2.16
N ASP A 135 5.03 -0.50 1.01
CA ASP A 135 6.36 0.09 0.86
C ASP A 135 6.41 1.61 1.09
N VAL A 136 5.32 2.20 1.55
CA VAL A 136 5.15 3.66 1.65
C VAL A 136 6.26 4.34 2.47
N PHE A 137 6.56 3.83 3.66
CA PHE A 137 7.58 4.42 4.53
C PHE A 137 9.00 4.12 4.05
N GLY A 138 9.21 2.97 3.40
CA GLY A 138 10.46 2.64 2.74
C GLY A 138 10.80 3.61 1.61
N ILE A 139 9.80 4.00 0.82
CA ILE A 139 9.96 4.97 -0.28
C ILE A 139 10.18 6.38 0.28
N PHE A 140 9.39 6.83 1.26
CA PHE A 140 9.60 8.12 1.91
C PHE A 140 10.95 8.24 2.63
N ALA A 141 11.52 7.13 3.07
CA ALA A 141 12.84 7.07 3.71
C ALA A 141 13.99 6.84 2.72
N ASP A 142 13.74 6.85 1.41
CA ASP A 142 14.70 6.58 0.33
C ASP A 142 15.40 5.21 0.45
N ARG A 143 14.75 4.24 1.12
CA ARG A 143 15.24 2.86 1.26
C ARG A 143 14.68 1.91 0.22
N VAL A 144 13.55 2.27 -0.37
CA VAL A 144 12.88 1.52 -1.44
C VAL A 144 12.72 2.46 -2.63
N ASN A 145 13.17 2.02 -3.79
CA ASN A 145 13.07 2.85 -4.98
C ASN A 145 11.63 3.03 -5.44
N ARG A 146 11.26 4.27 -5.68
CA ARG A 146 10.01 4.61 -6.31
C ARG A 146 9.99 4.12 -7.76
N VAL A 147 8.97 3.37 -8.13
CA VAL A 147 8.72 3.04 -9.54
C VAL A 147 8.18 4.27 -10.25
N SER A 148 8.83 4.69 -11.34
CA SER A 148 8.35 5.84 -12.13
C SER A 148 7.01 5.52 -12.80
N ASP A 149 6.16 6.53 -12.99
CA ASP A 149 4.85 6.37 -13.62
C ASP A 149 4.98 5.78 -15.04
N LYS A 150 5.96 6.22 -15.82
CA LYS A 150 6.27 5.69 -17.16
C LYS A 150 6.61 4.20 -17.14
N THR A 151 7.39 3.75 -16.15
CA THR A 151 7.76 2.33 -15.99
C THR A 151 6.55 1.50 -15.56
N PHE A 152 5.75 2.06 -14.66
CA PHE A 152 4.52 1.45 -14.17
C PHE A 152 3.49 1.28 -15.28
N GLU A 153 3.24 2.29 -16.11
CA GLU A 153 2.32 2.23 -17.25
C GLU A 153 2.74 1.17 -18.28
N LYS A 154 4.05 1.09 -18.57
CA LYS A 154 4.62 0.05 -19.45
C LYS A 154 4.56 -1.35 -18.83
N GLY A 155 4.31 -1.47 -17.51
CA GLY A 155 4.29 -2.73 -16.76
C GLY A 155 5.65 -3.42 -16.73
N ARG A 156 6.71 -2.63 -16.60
CA ARG A 156 8.11 -3.10 -16.51
C ARG A 156 8.64 -3.06 -15.08
N GLU A 157 7.77 -2.92 -14.07
CA GLU A 157 8.14 -2.83 -12.66
C GLU A 157 9.03 -4.01 -12.22
N PHE A 158 8.72 -5.22 -12.71
CA PHE A 158 9.47 -6.42 -12.41
C PHE A 158 10.94 -6.32 -12.82
N PHE A 159 11.23 -5.74 -13.99
CA PHE A 159 12.61 -5.60 -14.47
C PHE A 159 13.41 -4.59 -13.66
N THR A 160 12.78 -3.51 -13.19
CA THR A 160 13.45 -2.54 -12.30
C THR A 160 13.73 -3.14 -10.94
N GLU A 161 12.82 -3.95 -10.40
CA GLU A 161 13.03 -4.69 -9.15
C GLU A 161 14.12 -5.75 -9.27
N LEU A 162 14.18 -6.44 -10.42
CA LEU A 162 15.20 -7.46 -10.69
C LEU A 162 16.60 -6.85 -10.81
N ALA A 163 16.72 -5.66 -11.45
CA ALA A 163 18.00 -4.95 -11.55
C ALA A 163 18.56 -4.54 -10.19
N HIS A 164 17.68 -4.24 -9.21
CA HIS A 164 18.10 -3.89 -7.85
C HIS A 164 18.30 -5.09 -6.93
N ASN A 165 17.67 -6.22 -7.23
CA ASN A 165 17.73 -7.40 -6.38
C ASN A 165 17.73 -8.67 -7.24
N PRO A 166 18.92 -9.11 -7.75
CA PRO A 166 19.02 -10.24 -8.68
C PRO A 166 18.48 -11.56 -8.11
N PHE A 167 18.48 -11.71 -6.78
CA PHE A 167 17.87 -12.89 -6.14
C PHE A 167 16.36 -13.01 -6.35
N LYS A 168 15.67 -11.93 -6.73
CA LYS A 168 14.25 -12.00 -7.10
C LYS A 168 14.00 -12.80 -8.39
N ILE A 169 15.05 -13.18 -9.13
CA ILE A 169 14.92 -14.09 -10.29
C ILE A 169 14.30 -15.45 -9.88
N PHE A 170 14.54 -15.89 -8.66
CA PHE A 170 13.94 -17.14 -8.14
C PHE A 170 12.42 -17.05 -7.99
N LEU A 171 11.84 -15.84 -7.92
CA LEU A 171 10.38 -15.65 -7.93
C LEU A 171 9.76 -15.89 -9.32
N ILE A 172 10.57 -16.03 -10.37
CA ILE A 172 10.10 -16.39 -11.70
C ILE A 172 9.54 -17.81 -11.71
N PHE A 173 10.13 -18.75 -10.96
CA PHE A 173 9.68 -20.14 -10.92
C PHE A 173 8.23 -20.31 -10.45
N PRO A 174 7.81 -19.79 -9.29
CA PRO A 174 6.41 -19.86 -8.88
C PRO A 174 5.48 -19.09 -9.82
N TYR A 175 5.97 -18.04 -10.48
CA TYR A 175 5.18 -17.31 -11.49
C TYR A 175 4.96 -18.14 -12.77
N LEU A 176 5.99 -18.82 -13.27
CA LEU A 176 5.89 -19.75 -14.40
C LEU A 176 4.97 -20.92 -14.05
N TRP A 177 5.12 -21.48 -12.85
CA TRP A 177 4.22 -22.53 -12.36
C TRP A 177 2.77 -22.06 -12.34
N TYR A 178 2.50 -20.87 -11.84
CA TYR A 178 1.16 -20.27 -11.84
C TYR A 178 0.60 -20.10 -13.26
N ILE A 179 1.43 -19.68 -14.22
CA ILE A 179 1.02 -19.57 -15.63
C ILE A 179 0.68 -20.95 -16.21
N LEU A 180 1.49 -21.97 -15.94
CA LEU A 180 1.24 -23.34 -16.38
C LEU A 180 -0.09 -23.87 -15.83
N VAL A 181 -0.34 -23.69 -14.53
CA VAL A 181 -1.61 -24.06 -13.90
C VAL A 181 -2.78 -23.32 -14.53
N LEU A 182 -2.65 -22.03 -14.84
CA LEU A 182 -3.71 -21.26 -15.51
C LEU A 182 -3.96 -21.77 -16.94
N VAL A 183 -2.91 -22.11 -17.70
CA VAL A 183 -3.03 -22.66 -19.04
C VAL A 183 -3.71 -24.03 -18.98
N TRP A 184 -3.26 -24.90 -18.07
CA TRP A 184 -3.84 -26.22 -17.85
C TRP A 184 -5.33 -26.14 -17.48
N TYR A 185 -5.68 -25.28 -16.50
CA TYR A 185 -7.06 -25.05 -16.11
C TYR A 185 -7.93 -24.52 -17.27
N ARG A 186 -7.33 -23.72 -18.15
CA ARG A 186 -8.02 -23.15 -19.30
C ARG A 186 -8.27 -24.16 -20.42
N LEU A 187 -7.38 -25.15 -20.55
CA LEU A 187 -7.49 -26.22 -21.57
C LEU A 187 -8.44 -27.33 -21.13
N PHE A 188 -8.40 -27.70 -19.84
CA PHE A 188 -9.09 -28.89 -19.33
C PHE A 188 -10.38 -28.61 -18.54
N LYS A 189 -10.63 -27.39 -18.08
CA LYS A 189 -11.87 -26.98 -17.39
C LYS A 189 -12.72 -25.98 -18.20
N ARG A 190 -12.70 -26.09 -19.50
CA ARG A 190 -13.61 -25.35 -20.36
C ARG A 190 -14.86 -26.22 -20.57
N GLN A 191 -15.70 -26.30 -19.55
CA GLN A 191 -17.11 -26.61 -19.63
C GLN A 191 -17.91 -25.43 -19.15
#